data_15aa239f6519942d34a5925a5b1a90ab
#
_entry.id   15aa239f6519942d34a5925a5b1a90ab
#
_cell.length_a   1.000
_cell.length_b   1.000
_cell.length_c   1.000
_cell.angle_alpha   90.00
_cell.angle_beta   90.00
_cell.angle_gamma   90.00
#
_symmetry.space_group_name_H-M   'P 1'
#
loop_
_entity.id
_entity.type
_entity.pdbx_description
1 polymer ?
#
loop_
_entity_poly.entity_id
_entity_poly.type
_entity_poly.pdbx_seq_one_letter_code
_entity_poly.pdbx_strand_id
1 'polypeptide(L)'
;MKTEIHYGKAAVSTYRTYATPLRVTPIPESPFTGRENIIMGAAIDVRVLGESFLAAYTGGDNRLVVATDTMKNFIHRESLAFDGPTLEGWLFFIGRRFLETYPHMERLEMSGREAPFLAARVPDGDSGGWRDSAVLFDRGHGDHGTAVVALDRTGDGAIVATEVHSGRADLEMIKVSGSSFAQFARDAYTTLPERTDRPLYVHLDIGWRYADPMIAITPDAARYVASEQVADLAATVFDGFVSLSIQHLVHEIGQRALARWPQLTEISFEAQNRLWDLSHTSDSDERVKVYTDPRPPFGRIGLVLRRD
;
A
#
# COMPACT_ATOMS: atom_id res chain seq x y z
N MET A 1 19.11 -32.12 2.40
CA MET A 1 19.02 -30.73 2.85
C MET A 1 18.04 -30.01 1.90
N LYS A 2 16.97 -29.40 2.38
CA LYS A 2 16.05 -28.67 1.53
C LYS A 2 16.60 -27.23 1.41
N THR A 3 16.77 -26.73 0.21
CA THR A 3 17.35 -25.41 -0.05
C THR A 3 16.27 -24.53 -0.69
N GLU A 4 16.05 -23.33 -0.14
CA GLU A 4 15.21 -22.31 -0.75
C GLU A 4 16.12 -21.16 -1.19
N ILE A 5 16.06 -20.80 -2.44
CA ILE A 5 16.87 -19.73 -3.03
C ILE A 5 16.01 -18.76 -3.80
N HIS A 6 16.45 -17.52 -3.79
CA HIS A 6 15.88 -16.46 -4.61
C HIS A 6 16.94 -15.40 -4.93
N TYR A 7 16.74 -14.69 -6.01
CA TYR A 7 17.51 -13.48 -6.34
C TYR A 7 16.64 -12.53 -7.13
N GLY A 8 17.09 -11.29 -7.29
CA GLY A 8 16.29 -10.32 -8.01
C GLY A 8 16.89 -8.92 -8.06
N LYS A 9 16.06 -7.97 -8.42
CA LYS A 9 16.39 -6.55 -8.49
C LYS A 9 15.37 -5.76 -7.69
N ALA A 10 15.84 -4.83 -6.88
CA ALA A 10 14.98 -3.99 -6.03
C ALA A 10 15.03 -2.52 -6.45
N ALA A 11 13.98 -1.80 -6.09
CA ALA A 11 13.84 -0.35 -6.22
C ALA A 11 14.06 0.18 -7.65
N VAL A 12 13.54 -0.54 -8.65
CA VAL A 12 13.58 -0.09 -10.05
C VAL A 12 12.54 1.02 -10.24
N SER A 13 12.99 2.28 -10.16
CA SER A 13 12.12 3.43 -10.37
C SER A 13 11.67 3.48 -11.83
N THR A 14 10.37 3.41 -12.06
CA THR A 14 9.76 3.35 -13.39
C THR A 14 8.60 4.33 -13.46
N TYR A 15 8.55 5.13 -14.52
CA TYR A 15 7.50 6.11 -14.77
C TYR A 15 6.92 5.88 -16.17
N ARG A 16 5.62 5.61 -16.20
CA ARG A 16 4.85 5.41 -17.42
C ARG A 16 3.92 6.60 -17.63
N THR A 17 3.99 7.27 -18.76
CA THR A 17 3.07 8.35 -19.10
C THR A 17 1.90 7.85 -19.92
N TYR A 18 0.74 8.49 -19.77
CA TYR A 18 -0.49 8.19 -20.52
C TYR A 18 -0.90 6.72 -20.47
N ALA A 19 -0.93 6.15 -19.26
CA ALA A 19 -1.57 4.86 -19.02
C ALA A 19 -3.11 5.00 -19.06
N THR A 20 -3.81 3.86 -19.15
CA THR A 20 -5.28 3.86 -19.11
C THR A 20 -5.78 4.52 -17.81
N PRO A 21 -6.74 5.45 -17.88
CA PRO A 21 -7.30 6.07 -16.68
C PRO A 21 -7.93 5.04 -15.74
N LEU A 22 -7.68 5.18 -14.44
CA LEU A 22 -8.41 4.43 -13.42
C LEU A 22 -9.79 5.07 -13.21
N ARG A 23 -10.81 4.22 -13.13
CA ARG A 23 -12.17 4.63 -12.73
C ARG A 23 -12.68 3.66 -11.69
N VAL A 24 -13.31 4.19 -10.64
CA VAL A 24 -13.88 3.40 -9.55
C VAL A 24 -15.25 3.95 -9.17
N THR A 25 -16.11 3.07 -8.66
CA THR A 25 -17.42 3.47 -8.14
C THR A 25 -17.26 4.34 -6.90
N PRO A 26 -17.93 5.49 -6.81
CA PRO A 26 -17.94 6.32 -5.62
C PRO A 26 -18.42 5.56 -4.39
N ILE A 27 -17.84 5.87 -3.23
CA ILE A 27 -18.32 5.40 -1.92
C ILE A 27 -18.63 6.60 -1.02
N PRO A 28 -19.54 6.47 -0.04
CA PRO A 28 -19.89 7.59 0.84
C PRO A 28 -18.71 8.16 1.64
N GLU A 29 -17.72 7.33 1.93
CA GLU A 29 -16.55 7.69 2.73
C GLU A 29 -15.44 8.38 1.93
N SER A 30 -15.53 8.42 0.58
CA SER A 30 -14.44 8.94 -0.26
C SER A 30 -14.96 9.69 -1.48
N PRO A 31 -14.44 10.88 -1.76
CA PRO A 31 -14.70 11.59 -3.00
C PRO A 31 -13.93 11.02 -4.20
N PHE A 32 -13.02 10.07 -3.98
CA PHE A 32 -12.17 9.53 -5.04
C PHE A 32 -12.97 8.65 -6.01
N THR A 33 -12.91 8.97 -7.29
CA THR A 33 -13.59 8.26 -8.39
C THR A 33 -12.64 7.77 -9.47
N GLY A 34 -11.34 7.98 -9.27
CA GLY A 34 -10.30 7.56 -10.19
C GLY A 34 -9.23 8.60 -10.44
N ARG A 35 -8.33 8.29 -11.36
CA ARG A 35 -7.22 9.17 -11.78
C ARG A 35 -6.95 9.01 -13.28
N GLU A 36 -6.45 10.06 -13.91
CA GLU A 36 -6.21 10.08 -15.36
C GLU A 36 -4.95 9.29 -15.78
N ASN A 37 -4.11 8.89 -14.83
CA ASN A 37 -2.86 8.14 -15.09
C ASN A 37 -1.96 8.78 -16.16
N ILE A 38 -1.93 10.12 -16.23
CA ILE A 38 -1.03 10.86 -17.11
C ILE A 38 0.43 10.57 -16.72
N ILE A 39 0.68 10.42 -15.43
CA ILE A 39 1.93 9.87 -14.88
C ILE A 39 1.56 8.73 -13.93
N MET A 40 2.02 7.53 -14.24
CA MET A 40 1.96 6.36 -13.38
C MET A 40 3.38 5.98 -13.00
N GLY A 41 3.76 6.20 -11.75
CA GLY A 41 5.11 5.96 -11.24
C GLY A 41 5.13 4.88 -10.17
N ALA A 42 6.16 4.04 -10.17
CA ALA A 42 6.39 3.08 -9.11
C ALA A 42 7.87 2.74 -8.93
N ALA A 43 8.25 2.36 -7.71
CA ALA A 43 9.46 1.61 -7.42
C ALA A 43 9.11 0.12 -7.44
N ILE A 44 9.65 -0.62 -8.40
CA ILE A 44 9.31 -2.03 -8.65
C ILE A 44 10.46 -2.92 -8.21
N ASP A 45 10.14 -3.98 -7.47
CA ASP A 45 11.04 -5.05 -7.11
C ASP A 45 10.65 -6.32 -7.88
N VAL A 46 11.63 -7.11 -8.29
CA VAL A 46 11.44 -8.43 -8.88
C VAL A 46 12.27 -9.45 -8.10
N ARG A 47 11.66 -10.56 -7.75
CA ARG A 47 12.28 -11.67 -7.06
C ARG A 47 11.97 -12.97 -7.77
N VAL A 48 12.98 -13.63 -8.30
CA VAL A 48 12.88 -14.96 -8.92
C VAL A 48 13.10 -16.02 -7.85
N LEU A 49 12.22 -17.01 -7.80
CA LEU A 49 12.27 -18.13 -6.86
C LEU A 49 12.29 -19.45 -7.65
N GLY A 50 12.82 -20.49 -7.03
CA GLY A 50 12.87 -21.84 -7.64
C GLY A 50 14.27 -22.42 -7.62
N GLU A 51 14.41 -23.64 -8.16
CA GLU A 51 15.65 -24.40 -8.13
C GLU A 51 16.43 -24.37 -9.45
N SER A 52 15.86 -23.86 -10.53
CA SER A 52 16.47 -23.87 -11.88
C SER A 52 17.85 -23.23 -11.94
N PHE A 53 18.14 -22.29 -11.06
CA PHE A 53 19.42 -21.59 -10.96
C PHE A 53 20.27 -21.98 -9.74
N LEU A 54 19.97 -23.14 -9.09
CA LEU A 54 20.71 -23.62 -7.92
C LEU A 54 22.21 -23.81 -8.20
N ALA A 55 22.56 -24.16 -9.44
CA ALA A 55 23.96 -24.34 -9.84
C ALA A 55 24.81 -23.07 -9.70
N ALA A 56 24.20 -21.88 -9.76
CA ALA A 56 24.90 -20.64 -9.50
C ALA A 56 25.33 -20.49 -8.05
N TYR A 57 24.55 -21.01 -7.10
CA TYR A 57 24.88 -20.97 -5.66
C TYR A 57 25.87 -22.05 -5.26
N THR A 58 25.77 -23.23 -5.85
CA THR A 58 26.59 -24.39 -5.43
C THR A 58 27.91 -24.54 -6.18
N GLY A 59 27.97 -24.06 -7.42
CA GLY A 59 29.12 -24.26 -8.31
C GLY A 59 29.52 -23.02 -9.12
N GLY A 60 28.86 -21.88 -8.91
CA GLY A 60 29.16 -20.66 -9.66
C GLY A 60 28.74 -20.70 -11.16
N ASP A 61 27.86 -21.65 -11.52
CA ASP A 61 27.35 -21.78 -12.90
C ASP A 61 26.17 -20.84 -13.14
N ASN A 62 26.44 -19.73 -13.83
CA ASN A 62 25.48 -18.66 -14.07
C ASN A 62 24.68 -18.80 -15.38
N ARG A 63 24.76 -19.91 -16.11
CA ARG A 63 24.13 -20.08 -17.44
C ARG A 63 22.59 -19.91 -17.40
N LEU A 64 21.96 -20.22 -16.29
CA LEU A 64 20.51 -20.10 -16.07
C LEU A 64 20.13 -18.86 -15.24
N VAL A 65 21.09 -17.98 -14.95
CA VAL A 65 20.83 -16.74 -14.19
C VAL A 65 20.56 -15.59 -15.15
N VAL A 66 19.39 -14.97 -15.04
CA VAL A 66 19.10 -13.69 -15.70
C VAL A 66 19.78 -12.59 -14.88
N ALA A 67 20.73 -11.86 -15.47
CA ALA A 67 21.45 -10.81 -14.78
C ALA A 67 20.48 -9.74 -14.22
N THR A 68 20.72 -9.28 -12.99
CA THR A 68 19.81 -8.30 -12.35
C THR A 68 19.76 -6.96 -13.08
N ASP A 69 20.79 -6.58 -13.84
CA ASP A 69 20.74 -5.42 -14.72
C ASP A 69 19.80 -5.66 -15.92
N THR A 70 19.79 -6.87 -16.46
CA THR A 70 18.81 -7.29 -17.48
C THR A 70 17.38 -7.18 -16.96
N MET A 71 17.12 -7.58 -15.70
CA MET A 71 15.80 -7.43 -15.08
C MET A 71 15.34 -5.98 -15.03
N LYS A 72 16.23 -5.06 -14.62
CA LYS A 72 15.95 -3.62 -14.64
C LYS A 72 15.56 -3.13 -16.04
N ASN A 73 16.37 -3.47 -17.06
CA ASN A 73 16.13 -3.07 -18.43
C ASN A 73 14.83 -3.70 -18.98
N PHE A 74 14.52 -4.94 -18.56
CA PHE A 74 13.29 -5.63 -18.91
C PHE A 74 12.06 -4.88 -18.36
N ILE A 75 12.08 -4.53 -17.08
CA ILE A 75 11.00 -3.77 -16.43
C ILE A 75 10.73 -2.47 -17.20
N HIS A 76 11.77 -1.69 -17.50
CA HIS A 76 11.60 -0.43 -18.23
C HIS A 76 11.04 -0.64 -19.65
N ARG A 77 11.57 -1.61 -20.38
CA ARG A 77 11.16 -1.89 -21.76
C ARG A 77 9.72 -2.39 -21.84
N GLU A 78 9.36 -3.36 -21.01
CA GLU A 78 8.02 -3.95 -21.04
C GLU A 78 6.96 -2.98 -20.52
N SER A 79 7.33 -2.04 -19.66
CA SER A 79 6.42 -0.98 -19.20
C SER A 79 5.88 -0.10 -20.34
N LEU A 80 6.58 0.00 -21.47
CA LEU A 80 6.08 0.71 -22.68
C LEU A 80 4.84 0.05 -23.26
N ALA A 81 4.74 -1.28 -23.18
CA ALA A 81 3.62 -2.04 -23.74
C ALA A 81 2.46 -2.24 -22.75
N PHE A 82 2.65 -1.85 -21.49
CA PHE A 82 1.58 -1.93 -20.49
C PHE A 82 0.49 -0.89 -20.80
N ASP A 83 -0.77 -1.31 -20.81
CA ASP A 83 -1.93 -0.45 -21.04
C ASP A 83 -3.05 -0.82 -20.04
N GLY A 84 -2.77 -0.65 -18.77
CA GLY A 84 -3.73 -0.88 -17.68
C GLY A 84 -3.73 0.26 -16.67
N PRO A 85 -4.75 0.33 -15.79
CA PRO A 85 -4.92 1.45 -14.87
C PRO A 85 -4.35 1.23 -13.46
N THR A 86 -3.91 0.01 -13.11
CA THR A 86 -3.55 -0.35 -11.72
C THR A 86 -2.11 -0.82 -11.59
N LEU A 87 -1.55 -0.66 -10.39
CA LEU A 87 -0.22 -1.15 -10.06
C LEU A 87 -0.17 -2.68 -10.13
N GLU A 88 -1.18 -3.38 -9.62
CA GLU A 88 -1.28 -4.83 -9.65
C GLU A 88 -1.27 -5.36 -11.10
N GLY A 89 -2.04 -4.73 -11.97
CA GLY A 89 -2.06 -5.06 -13.41
C GLY A 89 -0.70 -4.84 -14.06
N TRP A 90 0.01 -3.77 -13.70
CA TRP A 90 1.34 -3.47 -14.21
C TRP A 90 2.38 -4.52 -13.78
N LEU A 91 2.38 -4.88 -12.49
CA LEU A 91 3.25 -5.92 -11.94
C LEU A 91 2.98 -7.29 -12.57
N PHE A 92 1.70 -7.66 -12.68
CA PHE A 92 1.29 -8.91 -13.33
C PHE A 92 1.74 -8.95 -14.81
N PHE A 93 1.51 -7.87 -15.54
CA PHE A 93 1.89 -7.78 -16.96
C PHE A 93 3.39 -8.01 -17.14
N ILE A 94 4.24 -7.29 -16.38
CA ILE A 94 5.69 -7.44 -16.46
C ILE A 94 6.12 -8.84 -16.04
N GLY A 95 5.58 -9.35 -14.93
CA GLY A 95 5.94 -10.66 -14.40
C GLY A 95 5.57 -11.80 -15.34
N ARG A 96 4.38 -11.73 -15.97
CA ARG A 96 3.95 -12.70 -16.97
C ARG A 96 4.89 -12.70 -18.16
N ARG A 97 5.19 -11.53 -18.73
CA ARG A 97 6.11 -11.42 -19.86
C ARG A 97 7.53 -11.86 -19.52
N PHE A 98 7.97 -11.68 -18.27
CA PHE A 98 9.25 -12.17 -17.80
C PHE A 98 9.29 -13.71 -17.84
N LEU A 99 8.29 -14.37 -17.28
CA LEU A 99 8.21 -15.83 -17.31
C LEU A 99 8.02 -16.35 -18.74
N GLU A 100 7.27 -15.69 -19.62
CA GLU A 100 7.17 -16.03 -21.04
C GLU A 100 8.53 -15.97 -21.75
N THR A 101 9.35 -14.95 -21.43
CA THR A 101 10.67 -14.74 -22.07
C THR A 101 11.73 -15.71 -21.55
N TYR A 102 11.63 -16.12 -20.27
CA TYR A 102 12.58 -17.01 -19.61
C TYR A 102 11.91 -18.31 -19.17
N PRO A 103 11.68 -19.29 -20.08
CA PRO A 103 10.86 -20.46 -19.81
C PRO A 103 11.42 -21.41 -18.74
N HIS A 104 12.71 -21.29 -18.40
CA HIS A 104 13.34 -22.04 -17.32
C HIS A 104 13.08 -21.45 -15.93
N MET A 105 12.47 -20.27 -15.86
CA MET A 105 12.02 -19.68 -14.60
C MET A 105 10.61 -20.16 -14.29
N GLU A 106 10.39 -20.59 -13.05
CA GLU A 106 9.15 -21.26 -12.63
C GLU A 106 8.25 -20.33 -11.82
N ARG A 107 8.87 -19.52 -10.95
CA ARG A 107 8.17 -18.67 -9.99
C ARG A 107 8.78 -17.28 -9.91
N LEU A 108 7.91 -16.27 -9.85
CA LEU A 108 8.29 -14.88 -9.74
C LEU A 108 7.41 -14.17 -8.71
N GLU A 109 8.00 -13.29 -7.94
CA GLU A 109 7.28 -12.31 -7.13
C GLU A 109 7.65 -10.92 -7.61
N MET A 110 6.63 -10.13 -7.94
CA MET A 110 6.75 -8.72 -8.26
C MET A 110 6.12 -7.92 -7.13
N SER A 111 6.84 -6.93 -6.61
CA SER A 111 6.24 -5.96 -5.69
C SER A 111 6.46 -4.53 -6.17
N GLY A 112 5.56 -3.65 -5.80
CA GLY A 112 5.60 -2.25 -6.21
C GLY A 112 5.12 -1.32 -5.12
N ARG A 113 5.75 -0.15 -5.08
CA ARG A 113 5.33 1.00 -4.28
C ARG A 113 5.08 2.15 -5.24
N GLU A 114 3.87 2.70 -5.22
CA GLU A 114 3.55 3.84 -6.06
C GLU A 114 4.43 5.04 -5.73
N ALA A 115 4.75 5.81 -6.76
CA ALA A 115 5.31 7.15 -6.65
C ALA A 115 4.21 8.11 -7.12
N PRO A 116 3.30 8.55 -6.23
CA PRO A 116 2.12 9.28 -6.64
C PRO A 116 2.47 10.66 -7.18
N PHE A 117 1.82 11.03 -8.28
CA PHE A 117 1.85 12.35 -8.85
C PHE A 117 0.44 12.92 -8.89
N LEU A 118 0.24 14.04 -8.22
CA LEU A 118 -1.05 14.74 -8.14
C LEU A 118 -1.02 15.92 -9.09
N ALA A 119 -2.10 16.13 -9.84
CA ALA A 119 -2.21 17.29 -10.71
C ALA A 119 -2.14 18.58 -9.87
N ALA A 120 -1.25 19.48 -10.24
CA ALA A 120 -1.11 20.76 -9.56
C ALA A 120 -2.35 21.63 -9.80
N ARG A 121 -2.83 22.29 -8.75
CA ARG A 121 -3.93 23.27 -8.86
C ARG A 121 -3.41 24.55 -9.46
N VAL A 122 -3.99 24.98 -10.56
CA VAL A 122 -3.61 26.20 -11.29
C VAL A 122 -4.83 27.09 -11.49
N PRO A 123 -4.65 28.44 -11.59
CA PRO A 123 -5.75 29.33 -11.93
C PRO A 123 -6.36 28.95 -13.28
N ASP A 124 -7.67 28.96 -13.33
CA ASP A 124 -8.42 28.86 -14.59
C ASP A 124 -8.70 30.26 -15.11
N GLY A 125 -7.94 30.69 -16.11
CA GLY A 125 -7.96 32.02 -16.64
C GLY A 125 -9.32 32.47 -17.22
N ASP A 126 -10.16 31.50 -17.64
CA ASP A 126 -11.43 31.79 -18.29
C ASP A 126 -12.59 31.86 -17.29
N SER A 127 -12.55 31.11 -16.21
CA SER A 127 -13.65 31.03 -15.22
C SER A 127 -13.39 31.83 -13.94
N GLY A 128 -12.18 32.33 -13.72
CA GLY A 128 -11.75 32.98 -12.48
C GLY A 128 -11.63 32.00 -11.28
N GLY A 129 -11.71 30.70 -11.52
CA GLY A 129 -11.60 29.64 -10.53
C GLY A 129 -10.23 28.94 -10.54
N TRP A 130 -10.21 27.71 -10.05
CA TRP A 130 -9.04 26.84 -10.03
C TRP A 130 -9.37 25.52 -10.73
N ARG A 131 -8.42 25.00 -11.49
CA ARG A 131 -8.51 23.70 -12.16
C ARG A 131 -7.27 22.84 -11.90
N ASP A 132 -7.39 21.56 -12.12
CA ASP A 132 -6.25 20.67 -12.14
C ASP A 132 -5.46 20.84 -13.45
N SER A 133 -4.13 20.92 -13.35
CA SER A 133 -3.26 20.99 -14.52
C SER A 133 -3.25 19.66 -15.27
N ALA A 134 -3.28 19.71 -16.59
CA ALA A 134 -3.10 18.54 -17.44
C ALA A 134 -1.62 18.22 -17.72
N VAL A 135 -0.69 19.10 -17.31
CA VAL A 135 0.74 19.02 -17.68
C VAL A 135 1.69 19.24 -16.51
N LEU A 136 1.23 19.74 -15.40
CA LEU A 136 2.03 19.98 -14.19
C LEU A 136 1.53 19.12 -13.05
N PHE A 137 2.44 18.40 -12.42
CA PHE A 137 2.14 17.45 -11.34
C PHE A 137 3.10 17.65 -10.18
N ASP A 138 2.57 17.61 -8.98
CA ASP A 138 3.33 17.59 -7.74
C ASP A 138 3.54 16.13 -7.31
N ARG A 139 4.76 15.80 -6.90
CA ARG A 139 5.04 14.49 -6.33
C ARG A 139 4.55 14.42 -4.89
N GLY A 140 3.66 13.47 -4.62
CA GLY A 140 3.26 13.15 -3.24
C GLY A 140 4.42 12.50 -2.48
N HIS A 141 4.61 12.89 -1.22
CA HIS A 141 5.67 12.38 -0.32
C HIS A 141 5.11 11.68 0.91
N GLY A 142 3.80 11.49 0.98
CA GLY A 142 3.11 10.80 2.06
C GLY A 142 2.80 9.35 1.72
N ASP A 143 1.65 8.92 2.20
CA ASP A 143 1.11 7.59 1.97
C ASP A 143 0.96 7.27 0.47
N HIS A 144 1.07 5.98 0.16
CA HIS A 144 1.11 5.51 -1.23
C HIS A 144 0.53 4.11 -1.37
N GLY A 145 0.04 3.80 -2.58
CA GLY A 145 -0.39 2.47 -2.95
C GLY A 145 0.76 1.47 -3.00
N THR A 146 0.51 0.25 -2.60
CA THR A 146 1.45 -0.87 -2.69
C THR A 146 0.76 -2.09 -3.30
N ALA A 147 1.53 -2.94 -3.97
CA ALA A 147 1.05 -4.22 -4.46
C ALA A 147 2.14 -5.28 -4.45
N VAL A 148 1.74 -6.54 -4.25
CA VAL A 148 2.56 -7.73 -4.45
C VAL A 148 1.78 -8.69 -5.34
N VAL A 149 2.44 -9.23 -6.37
CA VAL A 149 1.89 -10.22 -7.29
C VAL A 149 2.88 -11.37 -7.39
N ALA A 150 2.48 -12.56 -6.92
CA ALA A 150 3.22 -13.79 -7.12
C ALA A 150 2.66 -14.53 -8.36
N LEU A 151 3.57 -15.01 -9.20
CA LEU A 151 3.25 -15.73 -10.43
C LEU A 151 3.97 -17.06 -10.44
N ASP A 152 3.25 -18.10 -10.81
CA ASP A 152 3.79 -19.44 -11.00
C ASP A 152 3.51 -19.93 -12.42
N ARG A 153 4.46 -20.70 -12.96
CA ARG A 153 4.26 -21.51 -14.14
C ARG A 153 3.66 -22.85 -13.73
N THR A 154 2.48 -23.14 -14.24
CA THR A 154 1.80 -24.42 -14.01
C THR A 154 2.41 -25.55 -14.85
N GLY A 155 2.12 -26.79 -14.51
CA GLY A 155 2.69 -27.97 -15.19
C GLY A 155 2.31 -28.09 -16.68
N ASP A 156 1.24 -27.43 -17.13
CA ASP A 156 0.84 -27.30 -18.54
C ASP A 156 1.48 -26.09 -19.24
N GLY A 157 2.33 -25.33 -18.52
CA GLY A 157 3.05 -24.16 -19.05
C GLY A 157 2.31 -22.84 -18.95
N ALA A 158 1.08 -22.82 -18.45
CA ALA A 158 0.35 -21.58 -18.22
C ALA A 158 1.01 -20.75 -17.09
N ILE A 159 0.88 -19.44 -17.14
CA ILE A 159 1.38 -18.52 -16.11
C ILE A 159 0.16 -17.93 -15.40
N VAL A 160 0.10 -18.14 -14.10
CA VAL A 160 -1.03 -17.71 -13.28
C VAL A 160 -0.56 -16.86 -12.11
N ALA A 161 -1.37 -15.88 -11.71
CA ALA A 161 -1.18 -15.21 -10.43
C ALA A 161 -1.66 -16.13 -9.32
N THR A 162 -0.76 -16.51 -8.43
CA THR A 162 -1.05 -17.36 -7.26
C THR A 162 -1.38 -16.54 -6.03
N GLU A 163 -0.90 -15.30 -5.99
CA GLU A 163 -1.17 -14.37 -4.90
C GLU A 163 -1.19 -12.94 -5.43
N VAL A 164 -2.19 -12.18 -5.00
CA VAL A 164 -2.25 -10.73 -5.19
C VAL A 164 -2.62 -10.08 -3.87
N HIS A 165 -1.78 -9.16 -3.45
CA HIS A 165 -1.97 -8.38 -2.24
C HIS A 165 -1.86 -6.89 -2.58
N SER A 166 -2.92 -6.15 -2.36
CA SER A 166 -2.97 -4.70 -2.52
C SER A 166 -2.82 -4.01 -1.18
N GLY A 167 -2.34 -2.77 -1.16
CA GLY A 167 -2.16 -2.05 0.09
C GLY A 167 -2.09 -0.53 -0.06
N ARG A 168 -2.16 0.13 1.09
CA ARG A 168 -1.83 1.54 1.29
C ARG A 168 -0.85 1.63 2.45
N ALA A 169 0.34 2.15 2.21
CA ALA A 169 1.41 2.25 3.20
C ALA A 169 1.71 3.70 3.58
N ASP A 170 2.36 3.86 4.73
CA ASP A 170 2.78 5.14 5.30
C ASP A 170 1.61 6.14 5.52
N LEU A 171 0.40 5.64 5.83
CA LEU A 171 -0.74 6.49 6.15
C LEU A 171 -0.58 7.08 7.55
N GLU A 172 -0.36 8.38 7.62
CA GLU A 172 -0.18 9.11 8.86
C GLU A 172 -1.42 9.92 9.19
N MET A 173 -1.98 9.71 10.39
CA MET A 173 -3.15 10.46 10.86
C MET A 173 -2.99 10.85 12.31
N ILE A 174 -3.43 12.06 12.65
CA ILE A 174 -3.53 12.53 14.03
C ILE A 174 -4.94 12.98 14.35
N LYS A 175 -5.47 12.49 15.47
CA LYS A 175 -6.70 12.99 16.07
C LYS A 175 -6.36 13.70 17.37
N VAL A 176 -6.70 14.98 17.47
CA VAL A 176 -6.26 15.85 18.58
C VAL A 176 -7.04 15.62 19.88
N SER A 177 -8.24 15.03 19.79
CA SER A 177 -9.14 14.71 20.91
C SER A 177 -10.06 13.55 20.53
N GLY A 178 -10.73 12.91 21.47
CA GLY A 178 -11.62 11.77 21.22
C GLY A 178 -10.88 10.44 21.08
N SER A 179 -9.72 10.32 21.74
CA SER A 179 -8.98 9.08 21.89
C SER A 179 -8.56 8.87 23.32
N SER A 180 -8.72 7.66 23.83
CA SER A 180 -8.37 7.31 25.20
C SER A 180 -7.45 6.10 25.27
N PHE A 181 -6.80 5.91 26.40
CA PHE A 181 -6.13 4.68 26.78
C PHE A 181 -6.14 4.57 28.30
N ALA A 182 -7.04 3.76 28.83
CA ALA A 182 -7.28 3.57 30.25
C ALA A 182 -7.66 2.11 30.52
N GLN A 183 -7.69 1.73 31.80
CA GLN A 183 -8.07 0.40 32.29
C GLN A 183 -7.20 -0.75 31.72
N PHE A 184 -5.94 -0.45 31.42
CA PHE A 184 -4.97 -1.46 31.01
C PHE A 184 -4.39 -2.20 32.21
N ALA A 185 -3.81 -3.40 31.98
CA ALA A 185 -3.15 -4.18 33.02
C ALA A 185 -2.01 -3.39 33.66
N ARG A 186 -1.93 -3.43 35.00
CA ARG A 186 -0.90 -2.70 35.76
C ARG A 186 -0.12 -3.65 36.64
N ASP A 187 1.17 -3.42 36.73
CA ASP A 187 2.11 -4.14 37.57
C ASP A 187 3.24 -3.22 38.06
N ALA A 188 4.29 -3.80 38.64
CA ALA A 188 5.42 -3.05 39.20
C ALA A 188 6.26 -2.29 38.12
N TYR A 189 6.09 -2.61 36.86
CA TYR A 189 6.78 -1.99 35.72
C TYR A 189 5.95 -0.91 35.02
N THR A 190 4.67 -0.77 35.42
CA THR A 190 3.74 0.14 34.76
C THR A 190 3.94 1.57 35.23
N THR A 191 4.51 2.42 34.40
CA THR A 191 4.67 3.86 34.64
C THR A 191 3.69 4.73 33.84
N LEU A 192 3.03 4.15 32.82
CA LEU A 192 2.10 4.87 31.96
C LEU A 192 0.86 5.32 32.74
N PRO A 193 0.50 6.61 32.72
CA PRO A 193 -0.75 7.08 33.31
C PRO A 193 -1.93 6.75 32.40
N GLU A 194 -3.10 6.55 32.99
CA GLU A 194 -4.35 6.49 32.24
C GLU A 194 -4.68 7.84 31.62
N ARG A 195 -5.23 7.80 30.40
CA ARG A 195 -5.65 8.99 29.65
C ARG A 195 -7.07 8.77 29.14
N THR A 196 -7.98 9.61 29.59
CA THR A 196 -9.39 9.59 29.15
C THR A 196 -9.60 10.38 27.87
N ASP A 197 -8.73 11.33 27.57
CA ASP A 197 -8.64 12.05 26.32
C ASP A 197 -7.19 12.46 26.02
N ARG A 198 -6.75 12.19 24.80
CA ARG A 198 -5.39 12.53 24.36
C ARG A 198 -5.32 12.64 22.84
N PRO A 199 -4.37 13.41 22.28
CA PRO A 199 -4.01 13.26 20.90
C PRO A 199 -3.54 11.83 20.60
N LEU A 200 -3.98 11.30 19.46
CA LEU A 200 -3.55 9.99 18.98
C LEU A 200 -2.98 10.13 17.57
N TYR A 201 -1.67 10.02 17.46
CA TYR A 201 -0.94 10.02 16.20
C TYR A 201 -0.59 8.58 15.82
N VAL A 202 -1.03 8.16 14.67
CA VAL A 202 -0.89 6.79 14.19
C VAL A 202 -0.23 6.77 12.81
N HIS A 203 0.61 5.76 12.60
CA HIS A 203 1.12 5.35 11.29
C HIS A 203 0.52 4.00 10.96
N LEU A 204 -0.11 3.87 9.80
CA LEU A 204 -0.81 2.68 9.37
C LEU A 204 -0.32 2.21 8.01
N ASP A 205 -0.01 0.92 7.92
CA ASP A 205 0.04 0.18 6.66
C ASP A 205 -1.19 -0.72 6.63
N ILE A 206 -1.99 -0.61 5.57
CA ILE A 206 -3.23 -1.35 5.37
C ILE A 206 -3.08 -2.22 4.13
N GLY A 207 -3.27 -3.53 4.26
CA GLY A 207 -3.22 -4.48 3.16
C GLY A 207 -4.55 -5.22 2.99
N TRP A 208 -4.87 -5.68 1.79
CA TRP A 208 -6.07 -6.48 1.54
C TRP A 208 -5.88 -7.50 0.42
N ARG A 209 -6.74 -8.53 0.44
CA ARG A 209 -6.82 -9.57 -0.58
C ARG A 209 -8.24 -9.69 -1.12
N TYR A 210 -8.33 -9.92 -2.41
CA TYR A 210 -9.60 -10.20 -3.08
C TYR A 210 -9.92 -11.70 -3.07
N ALA A 211 -11.21 -12.04 -3.11
CA ALA A 211 -11.67 -13.41 -3.36
C ALA A 211 -11.24 -13.91 -4.75
N ASP A 212 -11.24 -12.99 -5.73
CA ASP A 212 -10.75 -13.22 -7.08
C ASP A 212 -9.60 -12.23 -7.35
N PRO A 213 -8.34 -12.69 -7.43
CA PRO A 213 -7.18 -11.83 -7.69
C PRO A 213 -7.29 -11.04 -9.00
N MET A 214 -8.05 -11.55 -9.98
CA MET A 214 -8.20 -10.88 -11.27
C MET A 214 -8.93 -9.53 -11.17
N ILE A 215 -9.68 -9.28 -10.08
CA ILE A 215 -10.29 -7.97 -9.83
C ILE A 215 -9.25 -6.85 -9.72
N ALA A 216 -8.08 -7.13 -9.14
CA ALA A 216 -6.99 -6.17 -9.02
C ALA A 216 -6.17 -6.04 -10.32
N ILE A 217 -5.97 -7.15 -11.03
CA ILE A 217 -5.13 -7.24 -12.23
C ILE A 217 -5.83 -6.62 -13.45
N THR A 218 -7.11 -6.96 -13.65
CA THR A 218 -7.96 -6.44 -14.73
C THR A 218 -9.19 -5.76 -14.12
N PRO A 219 -9.02 -4.54 -13.61
CA PRO A 219 -10.03 -3.93 -12.77
C PRO A 219 -11.32 -3.62 -13.51
N ASP A 220 -12.41 -3.96 -12.86
CA ASP A 220 -13.74 -3.46 -13.13
C ASP A 220 -14.03 -2.31 -12.14
N ALA A 221 -14.51 -1.18 -12.65
CA ALA A 221 -14.77 0.01 -11.84
C ALA A 221 -15.73 -0.23 -10.65
N ALA A 222 -16.62 -1.22 -10.77
CA ALA A 222 -17.56 -1.58 -9.70
C ALA A 222 -16.95 -2.46 -8.60
N ARG A 223 -15.82 -3.13 -8.88
CA ARG A 223 -15.27 -4.16 -7.99
C ARG A 223 -13.84 -3.83 -7.50
N TYR A 224 -13.09 -3.01 -8.22
CA TYR A 224 -11.75 -2.60 -7.79
C TYR A 224 -11.83 -1.69 -6.56
N VAL A 225 -10.96 -1.95 -5.59
CA VAL A 225 -10.83 -1.16 -4.36
C VAL A 225 -9.59 -0.28 -4.48
N ALA A 226 -9.80 1.01 -4.69
CA ALA A 226 -8.70 1.96 -4.80
C ALA A 226 -8.06 2.23 -3.43
N SER A 227 -6.76 2.32 -3.40
CA SER A 227 -6.00 2.56 -2.16
C SER A 227 -6.34 3.91 -1.53
N GLU A 228 -6.71 4.91 -2.33
CA GLU A 228 -7.21 6.21 -1.89
C GLU A 228 -8.54 6.08 -1.13
N GLN A 229 -9.48 5.27 -1.64
CA GLN A 229 -10.75 5.02 -0.95
C GLN A 229 -10.56 4.30 0.39
N VAL A 230 -9.55 3.42 0.50
CA VAL A 230 -9.21 2.77 1.76
C VAL A 230 -8.66 3.76 2.77
N ALA A 231 -7.80 4.70 2.36
CA ALA A 231 -7.29 5.77 3.20
C ALA A 231 -8.42 6.69 3.70
N ASP A 232 -9.33 7.10 2.81
CA ASP A 232 -10.47 7.95 3.14
C ASP A 232 -11.46 7.25 4.10
N LEU A 233 -11.72 5.96 3.89
CA LEU A 233 -12.52 5.16 4.81
C LEU A 233 -11.85 5.09 6.19
N ALA A 234 -10.54 4.86 6.26
CA ALA A 234 -9.81 4.84 7.52
C ALA A 234 -9.90 6.18 8.26
N ALA A 235 -9.75 7.29 7.54
CA ALA A 235 -9.91 8.64 8.10
C ALA A 235 -11.34 8.88 8.60
N THR A 236 -12.36 8.51 7.81
CA THR A 236 -13.78 8.61 8.18
C THR A 236 -14.11 7.82 9.45
N VAL A 237 -13.60 6.60 9.56
CA VAL A 237 -13.78 5.78 10.76
C VAL A 237 -13.08 6.42 11.95
N PHE A 238 -11.83 6.88 11.79
CA PHE A 238 -11.07 7.48 12.89
C PHE A 238 -11.70 8.78 13.40
N ASP A 239 -12.27 9.60 12.51
CA ASP A 239 -13.02 10.80 12.90
C ASP A 239 -14.28 10.45 13.69
N GLY A 240 -15.02 9.45 13.24
CA GLY A 240 -16.41 9.20 13.63
C GLY A 240 -16.63 8.57 15.00
N PHE A 241 -15.60 8.11 15.76
CA PHE A 241 -15.80 7.47 17.04
C PHE A 241 -14.68 7.74 18.06
N VAL A 242 -14.97 7.56 19.36
CA VAL A 242 -13.94 7.63 20.41
C VAL A 242 -13.17 6.33 20.46
N SER A 243 -11.91 6.35 20.02
CA SER A 243 -11.04 5.18 20.05
C SER A 243 -10.50 4.95 21.47
N LEU A 244 -10.69 3.72 22.00
CA LEU A 244 -10.22 3.33 23.33
C LEU A 244 -8.76 2.82 23.30
N SER A 245 -8.26 2.51 22.10
CA SER A 245 -6.89 2.10 21.84
C SER A 245 -6.65 2.07 20.32
N ILE A 246 -5.39 1.96 19.89
CA ILE A 246 -5.07 1.74 18.46
C ILE A 246 -5.58 0.37 17.98
N GLN A 247 -5.59 -0.65 18.84
CA GLN A 247 -6.18 -1.96 18.53
C GLN A 247 -7.67 -1.84 18.19
N HIS A 248 -8.42 -1.04 18.98
CA HIS A 248 -9.81 -0.75 18.69
C HIS A 248 -9.99 0.00 17.38
N LEU A 249 -9.12 0.98 17.10
CA LEU A 249 -9.16 1.73 15.85
C LEU A 249 -8.98 0.82 14.62
N VAL A 250 -7.91 0.01 14.57
CA VAL A 250 -7.65 -0.85 13.41
C VAL A 250 -8.71 -1.93 13.23
N HIS A 251 -9.30 -2.42 14.32
CA HIS A 251 -10.41 -3.36 14.28
C HIS A 251 -11.66 -2.73 13.64
N GLU A 252 -12.05 -1.53 14.07
CA GLU A 252 -13.20 -0.80 13.50
C GLU A 252 -13.00 -0.46 12.02
N ILE A 253 -11.80 0.00 11.63
CA ILE A 253 -11.47 0.22 10.22
C ILE A 253 -11.62 -1.07 9.42
N GLY A 254 -11.07 -2.18 9.93
CA GLY A 254 -11.10 -3.47 9.25
C GLY A 254 -12.52 -4.01 9.08
N GLN A 255 -13.36 -3.93 10.09
CA GLN A 255 -14.77 -4.33 10.01
C GLN A 255 -15.55 -3.50 8.98
N ARG A 256 -15.36 -2.16 9.00
CA ARG A 256 -15.99 -1.25 8.04
C ARG A 256 -15.54 -1.53 6.61
N ALA A 257 -14.24 -1.77 6.40
CA ALA A 257 -13.69 -2.08 5.09
C ALA A 257 -14.24 -3.41 4.54
N LEU A 258 -14.25 -4.48 5.34
CA LEU A 258 -14.86 -5.75 4.91
C LEU A 258 -16.36 -5.63 4.66
N ALA A 259 -17.09 -4.84 5.44
CA ALA A 259 -18.52 -4.58 5.19
C ALA A 259 -18.74 -3.76 3.91
N ARG A 260 -17.88 -2.77 3.62
CA ARG A 260 -17.95 -1.92 2.42
C ARG A 260 -17.65 -2.70 1.15
N TRP A 261 -16.66 -3.57 1.17
CA TRP A 261 -16.17 -4.30 0.00
C TRP A 261 -16.33 -5.82 0.16
N PRO A 262 -17.50 -6.37 -0.21
CA PRO A 262 -17.78 -7.82 -0.04
C PRO A 262 -16.87 -8.71 -0.90
N GLN A 263 -16.19 -8.17 -1.91
CA GLN A 263 -15.21 -8.88 -2.73
C GLN A 263 -13.85 -9.09 -2.04
N LEU A 264 -13.62 -8.47 -0.87
CA LEU A 264 -12.41 -8.71 -0.09
C LEU A 264 -12.60 -9.92 0.84
N THR A 265 -11.58 -10.78 0.91
CA THR A 265 -11.51 -11.91 1.84
C THR A 265 -10.70 -11.61 3.09
N GLU A 266 -9.77 -10.67 2.98
CA GLU A 266 -8.86 -10.33 4.06
C GLU A 266 -8.55 -8.83 4.04
N ILE A 267 -8.39 -8.26 5.24
CA ILE A 267 -7.74 -6.97 5.47
C ILE A 267 -6.75 -7.11 6.61
N SER A 268 -5.59 -6.49 6.47
CA SER A 268 -4.49 -6.55 7.43
C SER A 268 -3.95 -5.16 7.75
N PHE A 269 -3.40 -5.01 8.96
CA PHE A 269 -2.86 -3.77 9.46
C PHE A 269 -1.51 -4.01 10.12
N GLU A 270 -0.55 -3.14 9.81
CA GLU A 270 0.60 -2.84 10.66
C GLU A 270 0.45 -1.40 11.12
N ALA A 271 0.37 -1.20 12.43
CA ALA A 271 0.10 0.10 13.02
C ALA A 271 1.17 0.47 14.03
N GLN A 272 1.52 1.75 14.08
CA GLN A 272 2.40 2.30 15.10
C GLN A 272 1.70 3.42 15.84
N ASN A 273 1.82 3.40 17.17
CA ASN A 273 1.38 4.48 18.04
C ASN A 273 2.57 5.41 18.31
N ARG A 274 2.53 6.61 17.75
CA ARG A 274 3.58 7.63 17.88
C ARG A 274 3.02 8.80 18.68
N LEU A 275 3.01 8.65 20.00
CA LEU A 275 2.45 9.67 20.89
C LEU A 275 3.31 10.92 20.95
N TRP A 276 2.66 12.05 20.91
CA TRP A 276 3.26 13.33 21.22
C TRP A 276 3.40 13.51 22.74
N ASP A 277 4.55 13.97 23.18
CA ASP A 277 4.80 14.31 24.57
C ASP A 277 4.34 15.74 24.86
N LEU A 278 3.41 15.90 25.81
CA LEU A 278 2.93 17.21 26.25
C LEU A 278 4.08 17.97 26.93
N SER A 279 4.42 19.13 26.40
CA SER A 279 5.43 20.04 26.96
C SER A 279 4.80 21.11 27.84
N HIS A 280 3.80 21.83 27.33
CA HIS A 280 3.16 22.95 28.03
C HIS A 280 1.66 22.98 27.73
N THR A 281 0.89 23.51 28.70
CA THR A 281 -0.54 23.82 28.55
C THR A 281 -0.73 25.30 28.89
N SER A 282 -1.60 26.00 28.16
CA SER A 282 -1.96 27.39 28.46
C SER A 282 -2.73 27.50 29.78
N ASP A 283 -2.41 28.49 30.57
CA ASP A 283 -3.12 28.79 31.83
C ASP A 283 -4.54 29.33 31.58
N SER A 284 -4.84 29.86 30.39
CA SER A 284 -6.10 30.49 30.04
C SER A 284 -7.05 29.62 29.22
N ASP A 285 -6.54 28.58 28.53
CA ASP A 285 -7.33 27.65 27.74
C ASP A 285 -6.64 26.29 27.68
N GLU A 286 -7.18 25.30 28.37
CA GLU A 286 -6.66 23.94 28.43
C GLU A 286 -6.56 23.21 27.08
N ARG A 287 -7.25 23.70 26.04
CA ARG A 287 -7.18 23.17 24.68
C ARG A 287 -5.90 23.59 23.98
N VAL A 288 -5.28 24.71 24.41
CA VAL A 288 -4.03 25.23 23.84
C VAL A 288 -2.85 24.52 24.52
N LYS A 289 -2.22 23.65 23.80
CA LYS A 289 -1.12 22.81 24.29
C LYS A 289 0.04 22.79 23.27
N VAL A 290 1.23 22.65 23.81
CA VAL A 290 2.46 22.47 23.02
C VAL A 290 3.00 21.07 23.28
N TYR A 291 3.35 20.38 22.20
CA TYR A 291 3.86 19.02 22.24
C TYR A 291 5.25 18.96 21.60
N THR A 292 5.99 17.91 21.93
CA THR A 292 7.23 17.55 21.24
C THR A 292 6.97 16.40 20.25
N ASP A 293 7.89 16.26 19.29
CA ASP A 293 7.83 15.16 18.33
C ASP A 293 7.87 13.78 18.99
N PRO A 294 7.15 12.81 18.44
CA PRO A 294 7.24 11.44 18.90
C PRO A 294 8.64 10.87 18.68
N ARG A 295 9.13 10.11 19.65
CA ARG A 295 10.46 9.47 19.62
C ARG A 295 10.35 7.98 19.87
N PRO A 296 11.20 7.14 19.22
CA PRO A 296 11.25 5.72 19.55
C PRO A 296 11.63 5.51 21.02
N PRO A 297 11.22 4.36 21.64
CA PRO A 297 10.52 3.24 20.98
C PRO A 297 9.03 3.50 20.75
N PHE A 298 8.47 2.87 19.68
CA PHE A 298 7.04 2.94 19.36
C PHE A 298 6.35 1.61 19.64
N GLY A 299 5.05 1.67 20.04
CA GLY A 299 4.19 0.51 20.07
C GLY A 299 3.89 0.04 18.63
N ARG A 300 4.00 -1.27 18.37
CA ARG A 300 3.59 -1.90 17.10
C ARG A 300 2.39 -2.80 17.35
N ILE A 301 1.41 -2.68 16.50
CA ILE A 301 0.14 -3.41 16.58
C ILE A 301 -0.14 -4.02 15.20
N GLY A 302 -0.32 -5.34 15.15
CA GLY A 302 -0.75 -6.05 13.97
C GLY A 302 -2.16 -6.59 14.13
N LEU A 303 -2.93 -6.59 13.04
CA LEU A 303 -4.25 -7.21 12.97
C LEU A 303 -4.47 -7.78 11.57
N VAL A 304 -5.05 -8.97 11.50
CA VAL A 304 -5.57 -9.54 10.26
C VAL A 304 -7.00 -9.97 10.52
N LEU A 305 -7.93 -9.44 9.74
CA LEU A 305 -9.32 -9.87 9.71
C LEU A 305 -9.59 -10.64 8.43
N ARG A 306 -10.20 -11.81 8.55
CA ARG A 306 -10.61 -12.65 7.42
C ARG A 306 -12.11 -12.82 7.43
N ARG A 307 -12.67 -12.91 6.24
CA ARG A 307 -14.06 -13.33 6.05
C ARG A 307 -14.12 -14.87 6.16
N ASP A 308 -15.11 -15.37 6.89
CA ASP A 308 -15.38 -16.82 7.02
C ASP A 308 -15.78 -17.44 5.68
#